data_eb2f4ac7213b3002485dd5beeb50b33b
#
_entry.id   eb2f4ac7213b3002485dd5beeb50b33b
#
_cell.length_a   1.000
_cell.length_b   1.000
_cell.length_c   1.000
_cell.angle_alpha   90.00
_cell.angle_beta   90.00
_cell.angle_gamma   90.00
#
_symmetry.space_group_name_H-M   'P 1'
#
loop_
_entity.id
_entity.type
_entity.pdbx_description
1 polymer ?
#
loop_
_entity_poly.entity_id
_entity_poly.type
_entity_poly.pdbx_seq_one_letter_code
_entity_poly.pdbx_strand_id
1 'polypeptide(L)'
;MKTIKENLKVSETINKSEFITSLIRVETVEEAQEALAKIKKTYYDATHHPYAYIIGNSGEAKKCSDDGEPSQTSGMPILNVLEKNELTNVLCVVTRYFGGIKLGAGGLVRAYSLSAAKAVKDAIILTLTNTIKFQIKTTYAYVDSILRKLDNYNLYDKRFLDEIYLFYEVKEDDFETLSKELKELTKNEIQIDILEKCVKYLWFSKISLKEPIIWLLNQFLYKTLVFYNMHTQTNQRGFFNFPLIFNLFTLSK
;
A
#
# COMPACT_ATOMS: atom_id res chain seq x y z
N MET A 1 -10.22 -3.77 7.91
CA MET A 1 -8.86 -3.54 8.47
C MET A 1 -7.96 -2.90 7.43
N LYS A 2 -6.97 -2.14 7.84
CA LYS A 2 -6.06 -1.36 6.98
C LYS A 2 -4.62 -1.66 7.35
N THR A 3 -3.68 -1.47 6.42
CA THR A 3 -2.25 -1.53 6.71
C THR A 3 -1.53 -0.42 5.93
N ILE A 4 -0.22 -0.31 6.09
CA ILE A 4 0.59 0.65 5.34
C ILE A 4 1.21 -0.02 4.11
N LYS A 5 1.38 0.74 3.03
CA LYS A 5 2.00 0.24 1.79
C LYS A 5 3.50 0.01 1.96
N GLU A 6 4.16 0.92 2.64
CA GLU A 6 5.62 0.95 2.82
C GLU A 6 6.00 1.48 4.19
N ASN A 7 7.22 1.18 4.62
CA ASN A 7 7.75 1.64 5.90
C ASN A 7 7.96 3.15 5.84
N LEU A 8 7.62 3.83 6.92
CA LEU A 8 7.74 5.28 7.03
C LEU A 8 8.50 5.67 8.31
N LYS A 9 9.31 6.72 8.19
CA LYS A 9 9.95 7.36 9.34
C LYS A 9 9.65 8.86 9.31
N VAL A 10 9.15 9.38 10.43
CA VAL A 10 8.91 10.81 10.64
C VAL A 10 9.55 11.26 11.95
N SER A 11 9.97 12.51 12.03
CA SER A 11 10.49 13.10 13.26
C SER A 11 9.78 14.39 13.58
N GLU A 12 9.75 14.71 14.88
CA GLU A 12 9.26 16.00 15.39
C GLU A 12 9.92 16.33 16.72
N THR A 13 9.95 17.61 17.06
CA THR A 13 10.49 18.09 18.31
C THR A 13 9.37 18.69 19.17
N ILE A 14 9.19 18.17 20.38
CA ILE A 14 8.19 18.64 21.34
C ILE A 14 8.92 19.00 22.64
N ASN A 15 8.83 20.24 23.07
CA ASN A 15 9.48 20.76 24.29
C ASN A 15 10.98 20.32 24.37
N LYS A 16 11.73 20.56 23.32
CA LYS A 16 13.14 20.18 23.14
C LYS A 16 13.43 18.68 23.12
N SER A 17 12.47 17.79 23.39
CA SER A 17 12.63 16.35 23.18
C SER A 17 12.39 16.04 21.70
N GLU A 18 13.25 15.21 21.13
CA GLU A 18 13.07 14.70 19.77
C GLU A 18 12.32 13.34 19.81
N PHE A 19 11.30 13.22 18.97
CA PHE A 19 10.51 12.01 18.80
C PHE A 19 10.66 11.54 17.34
N ILE A 20 11.22 10.35 17.15
CA ILE A 20 11.40 9.72 15.86
C ILE A 20 10.45 8.52 15.79
N THR A 21 9.41 8.63 14.99
CA THR A 21 8.43 7.56 14.79
C THR A 21 8.79 6.72 13.58
N SER A 22 8.97 5.43 13.79
CA SER A 22 9.11 4.42 12.75
C SER A 22 7.84 3.60 12.67
N LEU A 23 7.12 3.69 11.56
CA LEU A 23 5.93 2.90 11.26
C LEU A 23 6.32 1.85 10.21
N ILE A 24 6.24 0.56 10.57
CA ILE A 24 6.79 -0.56 9.81
C ILE A 24 5.70 -1.57 9.53
N ARG A 25 5.60 -2.03 8.28
CA ARG A 25 4.76 -3.15 7.92
C ARG A 25 5.40 -4.45 8.38
N VAL A 26 4.62 -5.26 9.10
CA VAL A 26 5.02 -6.57 9.63
C VAL A 26 3.84 -7.52 9.52
N GLU A 27 4.10 -8.78 9.22
CA GLU A 27 3.03 -9.78 9.05
C GLU A 27 3.01 -10.80 10.19
N THR A 28 4.12 -10.90 10.95
CA THR A 28 4.22 -11.79 12.11
C THR A 28 4.80 -11.09 13.34
N VAL A 29 4.63 -11.72 14.50
CA VAL A 29 5.18 -11.22 15.77
C VAL A 29 6.70 -11.25 15.75
N GLU A 30 7.28 -12.24 15.11
CA GLU A 30 8.72 -12.43 14.94
C GLU A 30 9.31 -11.27 14.12
N GLU A 31 8.70 -10.93 12.99
CA GLU A 31 9.10 -9.77 12.17
C GLU A 31 9.03 -8.47 12.98
N ALA A 32 7.99 -8.28 13.79
CA ALA A 32 7.86 -7.10 14.65
C ALA A 32 8.99 -7.03 15.68
N GLN A 33 9.36 -8.16 16.28
CA GLN A 33 10.46 -8.23 17.25
C GLN A 33 11.82 -7.95 16.61
N GLU A 34 12.07 -8.50 15.42
CA GLU A 34 13.29 -8.25 14.64
C GLU A 34 13.40 -6.77 14.23
N ALA A 35 12.30 -6.18 13.74
CA ALA A 35 12.25 -4.78 13.36
C ALA A 35 12.50 -3.85 14.57
N LEU A 36 11.89 -4.17 15.73
CA LEU A 36 12.12 -3.45 16.98
C LEU A 36 13.60 -3.54 17.41
N ALA A 37 14.21 -4.73 17.35
CA ALA A 37 15.61 -4.92 17.69
C ALA A 37 16.54 -4.10 16.77
N LYS A 38 16.24 -4.05 15.48
CA LYS A 38 16.98 -3.21 14.50
C LYS A 38 16.88 -1.72 14.84
N ILE A 39 15.69 -1.24 15.22
CA ILE A 39 15.49 0.17 15.63
C ILE A 39 16.28 0.48 16.91
N LYS A 40 16.19 -0.38 17.93
CA LYS A 40 16.94 -0.20 19.18
C LYS A 40 18.45 -0.19 18.94
N LYS A 41 18.95 -0.99 18.02
CA LYS A 41 20.36 -0.99 17.61
C LYS A 41 20.74 0.28 16.86
N THR A 42 19.87 0.80 16.00
CA THR A 42 20.11 2.01 15.22
C THR A 42 20.16 3.26 16.10
N TYR A 43 19.28 3.33 17.11
CA TYR A 43 19.13 4.45 18.03
C TYR A 43 19.53 4.05 19.45
N TYR A 44 20.67 3.36 19.58
CA TYR A 44 21.13 2.77 20.84
C TYR A 44 21.37 3.80 21.96
N ASP A 45 21.58 5.06 21.60
CA ASP A 45 21.81 6.21 22.47
C ASP A 45 20.54 6.95 22.87
N ALA A 46 19.38 6.55 22.32
CA ALA A 46 18.11 7.15 22.68
C ALA A 46 17.66 6.71 24.09
N THR A 47 16.89 7.57 24.77
CA THR A 47 16.46 7.33 26.14
C THR A 47 15.42 6.21 26.23
N HIS A 48 14.45 6.17 25.31
CA HIS A 48 13.34 5.23 25.30
C HIS A 48 12.90 4.89 23.87
N HIS A 49 12.34 3.67 23.69
CA HIS A 49 11.75 3.18 22.44
C HIS A 49 10.37 2.56 22.70
N PRO A 50 9.42 3.30 23.24
CA PRO A 50 8.06 2.79 23.36
C PRO A 50 7.51 2.34 22.01
N TYR A 51 6.71 1.28 22.05
CA TYR A 51 6.17 0.70 20.83
C TYR A 51 4.79 0.10 21.04
N ALA A 52 4.08 -0.08 19.92
CA ALA A 52 2.91 -0.93 19.83
C ALA A 52 2.88 -1.63 18.47
N TYR A 53 2.32 -2.83 18.44
CA TYR A 53 2.00 -3.52 17.19
C TYR A 53 0.61 -4.12 17.25
N ILE A 54 0.01 -4.26 16.08
CA ILE A 54 -1.22 -5.00 15.82
C ILE A 54 -0.95 -5.88 14.59
N ILE A 55 -1.19 -7.19 14.71
CA ILE A 55 -0.86 -8.19 13.68
C ILE A 55 -2.03 -9.14 13.51
N GLY A 56 -2.21 -9.62 12.27
CA GLY A 56 -3.28 -10.52 11.86
C GLY A 56 -4.42 -9.79 11.13
N ASN A 57 -5.16 -10.51 10.31
CA ASN A 57 -6.20 -9.92 9.45
C ASN A 57 -7.34 -9.25 10.21
N SER A 58 -7.61 -9.71 11.44
CA SER A 58 -8.58 -9.12 12.37
C SER A 58 -7.90 -8.44 13.58
N GLY A 59 -6.57 -8.31 13.57
CA GLY A 59 -5.79 -7.71 14.66
C GLY A 59 -5.72 -8.62 15.89
N GLU A 60 -5.49 -9.92 15.68
CA GLU A 60 -5.53 -10.97 16.71
C GLU A 60 -4.40 -10.81 17.72
N ALA A 61 -3.20 -10.41 17.27
CA ALA A 61 -2.06 -10.21 18.15
C ALA A 61 -1.81 -8.71 18.36
N LYS A 62 -1.96 -8.26 19.60
CA LYS A 62 -1.68 -6.86 20.00
C LYS A 62 -0.71 -6.83 21.16
N LYS A 63 0.25 -5.92 21.11
CA LYS A 63 1.17 -5.67 22.21
C LYS A 63 1.63 -4.22 22.19
N CYS A 64 1.86 -3.68 23.39
CA CYS A 64 2.50 -2.39 23.58
C CYS A 64 3.47 -2.42 24.75
N SER A 65 4.40 -1.47 24.80
CA SER A 65 5.38 -1.30 25.87
C SER A 65 5.77 0.16 26.00
N ASP A 66 5.90 0.60 27.23
CA ASP A 66 6.38 1.94 27.56
C ASP A 66 7.91 2.05 27.53
N ASP A 67 8.65 0.95 27.48
CA ASP A 67 10.13 0.87 27.39
C ASP A 67 10.84 1.84 28.35
N GLY A 68 10.43 1.84 29.63
CA GLY A 68 11.02 2.66 30.69
C GLY A 68 10.41 4.06 30.88
N GLU A 69 9.49 4.50 30.02
CA GLU A 69 8.64 5.67 30.32
C GLU A 69 7.64 5.34 31.45
N PRO A 70 7.03 6.32 32.10
CA PRO A 70 6.00 6.07 33.11
C PRO A 70 4.86 5.22 32.56
N SER A 71 4.33 4.32 33.39
CA SER A 71 3.32 3.34 32.96
C SER A 71 2.14 3.99 32.22
N GLN A 72 1.75 3.42 31.08
CA GLN A 72 0.62 3.82 30.23
C GLN A 72 0.73 5.23 29.63
N THR A 73 1.92 5.83 29.62
CA THR A 73 2.10 7.19 29.06
C THR A 73 2.61 7.20 27.63
N SER A 74 3.00 6.04 27.09
CA SER A 74 3.61 5.94 25.74
C SER A 74 3.10 4.77 24.92
N GLY A 75 3.29 3.53 25.35
CA GLY A 75 2.88 2.34 24.60
C GLY A 75 1.38 2.26 24.34
N MET A 76 0.55 2.48 25.38
CA MET A 76 -0.92 2.51 25.21
C MET A 76 -1.40 3.66 24.32
N PRO A 77 -0.94 4.91 24.47
CA PRO A 77 -1.21 6.00 23.52
C PRO A 77 -0.91 5.65 22.07
N ILE A 78 0.24 4.99 21.79
CA ILE A 78 0.60 4.53 20.45
C ILE A 78 -0.41 3.48 19.97
N LEU A 79 -0.72 2.45 20.77
CA LEU A 79 -1.67 1.41 20.43
C LEU A 79 -3.05 1.98 20.10
N ASN A 80 -3.55 2.89 20.90
CA ASN A 80 -4.84 3.56 20.69
C ASN A 80 -4.89 4.31 19.34
N VAL A 81 -3.78 4.90 18.89
CA VAL A 81 -3.70 5.55 17.57
C VAL A 81 -3.83 4.51 16.47
N LEU A 82 -3.14 3.38 16.57
CA LEU A 82 -3.24 2.31 15.57
C LEU A 82 -4.67 1.74 15.49
N GLU A 83 -5.31 1.48 16.65
CA GLU A 83 -6.68 0.97 16.74
C GLU A 83 -7.72 1.94 16.15
N LYS A 84 -7.64 3.24 16.51
CA LYS A 84 -8.54 4.27 15.97
C LYS A 84 -8.46 4.42 14.46
N ASN A 85 -7.32 4.09 13.86
CA ASN A 85 -7.13 4.10 12.41
C ASN A 85 -7.40 2.73 11.77
N GLU A 86 -7.87 1.73 12.55
CA GLU A 86 -8.17 0.36 12.09
C GLU A 86 -6.97 -0.33 11.45
N LEU A 87 -5.74 0.02 11.88
CA LEU A 87 -4.51 -0.53 11.34
C LEU A 87 -4.24 -1.91 11.90
N THR A 88 -3.74 -2.78 11.05
CA THR A 88 -3.18 -4.10 11.38
C THR A 88 -1.95 -4.37 10.54
N ASN A 89 -1.21 -5.41 10.89
CA ASN A 89 0.05 -5.78 10.27
C ASN A 89 1.05 -4.61 10.27
N VAL A 90 1.12 -3.92 11.41
CA VAL A 90 2.00 -2.77 11.63
C VAL A 90 2.67 -2.82 13.00
N LEU A 91 3.92 -2.38 13.04
CA LEU A 91 4.68 -2.00 14.22
C LEU A 91 4.91 -0.49 14.19
N CYS A 92 4.57 0.20 15.27
CA CYS A 92 4.90 1.62 15.49
C CYS A 92 5.86 1.73 16.66
N VAL A 93 7.06 2.25 16.42
CA VAL A 93 8.07 2.54 17.46
C VAL A 93 8.31 4.03 17.49
N VAL A 94 8.21 4.64 18.67
CA VAL A 94 8.51 6.06 18.87
C VAL A 94 9.77 6.19 19.70
N THR A 95 10.89 6.41 19.06
CA THR A 95 12.19 6.64 19.72
C THR A 95 12.25 8.05 20.25
N ARG A 96 12.62 8.23 21.54
CA ARG A 96 12.69 9.53 22.19
C ARG A 96 14.08 9.86 22.67
N TYR A 97 14.53 11.06 22.32
CA TYR A 97 15.69 11.73 22.93
C TYR A 97 15.21 12.81 23.88
N PHE A 98 15.56 12.70 25.15
CA PHE A 98 15.13 13.68 26.17
C PHE A 98 15.83 15.02 25.98
N GLY A 99 15.06 16.09 25.87
CA GLY A 99 15.55 17.47 25.63
C GLY A 99 15.73 18.32 26.91
N GLY A 100 15.82 17.69 28.08
CA GLY A 100 16.03 18.41 29.38
C GLY A 100 14.76 18.98 30.00
N ILE A 101 13.61 19.00 29.34
CA ILE A 101 12.34 19.49 29.86
C ILE A 101 11.38 18.31 30.10
N LYS A 102 10.95 18.14 31.36
CA LYS A 102 9.98 17.10 31.71
C LYS A 102 8.59 17.47 31.18
N LEU A 103 7.96 16.56 30.45
CA LEU A 103 6.63 16.74 29.86
C LEU A 103 5.48 16.47 30.85
N GLY A 104 5.75 15.69 31.91
CA GLY A 104 4.75 15.12 32.79
C GLY A 104 3.90 14.04 32.12
N ALA A 105 3.12 13.27 32.89
CA ALA A 105 2.36 12.14 32.35
C ALA A 105 1.40 12.54 31.21
N GLY A 106 0.59 13.58 31.42
CA GLY A 106 -0.35 14.06 30.38
C GLY A 106 0.34 14.66 29.16
N GLY A 107 1.54 15.24 29.32
CA GLY A 107 2.38 15.72 28.22
C GLY A 107 2.96 14.57 27.39
N LEU A 108 3.41 13.49 28.07
CA LEU A 108 3.91 12.28 27.40
C LEU A 108 2.81 11.60 26.58
N VAL A 109 1.63 11.37 27.16
CA VAL A 109 0.48 10.79 26.44
C VAL A 109 0.18 11.57 25.17
N ARG A 110 0.16 12.91 25.25
CA ARG A 110 -0.09 13.75 24.07
C ARG A 110 1.04 13.66 23.06
N ALA A 111 2.30 13.72 23.49
CA ALA A 111 3.44 13.66 22.59
C ALA A 111 3.48 12.33 21.81
N TYR A 112 3.39 11.19 22.49
CA TYR A 112 3.41 9.88 21.84
C TYR A 112 2.21 9.66 20.93
N SER A 113 1.00 10.11 21.32
CA SER A 113 -0.19 10.05 20.46
C SER A 113 -0.03 10.90 19.19
N LEU A 114 0.50 12.13 19.33
CA LEU A 114 0.71 13.02 18.17
C LEU A 114 1.76 12.45 17.22
N SER A 115 2.89 11.96 17.75
CA SER A 115 3.95 11.39 16.93
C SER A 115 3.48 10.16 16.15
N ALA A 116 2.74 9.25 16.78
CA ALA A 116 2.14 8.11 16.10
C ALA A 116 1.09 8.54 15.08
N ALA A 117 0.20 9.49 15.42
CA ALA A 117 -0.84 9.99 14.52
C ALA A 117 -0.25 10.68 13.27
N LYS A 118 0.84 11.43 13.44
CA LYS A 118 1.57 12.05 12.33
C LYS A 118 2.10 10.99 11.36
N ALA A 119 2.75 9.94 11.87
CA ALA A 119 3.25 8.86 11.02
C ALA A 119 2.11 8.15 10.27
N VAL A 120 0.98 7.88 10.93
CA VAL A 120 -0.19 7.27 10.27
C VAL A 120 -0.80 8.20 9.21
N LYS A 121 -0.85 9.50 9.48
CA LYS A 121 -1.36 10.50 8.53
C LYS A 121 -0.52 10.59 7.25
N ASP A 122 0.80 10.49 7.41
CA ASP A 122 1.76 10.63 6.31
C ASP A 122 1.94 9.30 5.54
N ALA A 123 1.46 8.17 6.10
CA ALA A 123 1.56 6.85 5.50
C ALA A 123 0.54 6.63 4.36
N ILE A 124 0.95 5.90 3.33
CA ILE A 124 0.04 5.39 2.30
C ILE A 124 -0.70 4.19 2.86
N ILE A 125 -2.01 4.31 3.03
CA ILE A 125 -2.86 3.28 3.63
C ILE A 125 -3.44 2.35 2.56
N LEU A 126 -3.32 1.05 2.80
CA LEU A 126 -3.97 -0.02 2.05
C LEU A 126 -5.17 -0.54 2.83
N THR A 127 -6.28 -0.83 2.15
CA THR A 127 -7.45 -1.45 2.76
C THR A 127 -7.50 -2.94 2.43
N LEU A 128 -7.74 -3.77 3.44
CA LEU A 128 -7.97 -5.20 3.27
C LEU A 128 -9.34 -5.39 2.62
N THR A 129 -9.37 -6.04 1.49
CA THR A 129 -10.56 -6.22 0.67
C THR A 129 -10.66 -7.66 0.18
N ASN A 130 -11.84 -8.23 0.28
CA ASN A 130 -12.14 -9.50 -0.36
C ASN A 130 -12.19 -9.30 -1.87
N THR A 131 -11.52 -10.15 -2.61
CA THR A 131 -11.52 -10.16 -4.08
C THR A 131 -11.91 -11.54 -4.60
N ILE A 132 -12.51 -11.54 -5.79
CA ILE A 132 -12.85 -12.75 -6.55
C ILE A 132 -12.07 -12.73 -7.84
N LYS A 133 -11.30 -13.79 -8.07
CA LYS A 133 -10.75 -14.10 -9.39
C LYS A 133 -11.73 -15.00 -10.12
N PHE A 134 -12.08 -14.65 -11.33
CA PHE A 134 -13.01 -15.41 -12.16
C PHE A 134 -12.56 -15.41 -13.61
N GLN A 135 -13.03 -16.39 -14.35
CA GLN A 135 -12.87 -16.44 -15.81
C GLN A 135 -14.21 -16.21 -16.50
N ILE A 136 -14.16 -15.59 -17.66
CA ILE A 136 -15.26 -15.48 -18.60
C ILE A 136 -14.88 -16.28 -19.83
N LYS A 137 -15.69 -17.30 -20.16
CA LYS A 137 -15.62 -18.02 -21.41
C LYS A 137 -16.60 -17.38 -22.37
N THR A 138 -16.12 -16.95 -23.55
CA THR A 138 -16.93 -16.19 -24.51
C THR A 138 -16.50 -16.49 -25.96
N THR A 139 -17.23 -15.94 -26.91
CA THR A 139 -16.92 -15.99 -28.34
C THR A 139 -16.38 -14.66 -28.83
N TYR A 140 -15.84 -14.63 -30.04
CA TYR A 140 -15.33 -13.41 -30.70
C TYR A 140 -16.41 -12.32 -30.84
N ALA A 141 -17.69 -12.70 -30.92
CA ALA A 141 -18.81 -11.76 -31.06
C ALA A 141 -18.94 -10.78 -29.86
N TYR A 142 -18.60 -11.23 -28.66
CA TYR A 142 -18.82 -10.44 -27.42
C TYR A 142 -17.55 -9.90 -26.79
N VAL A 143 -16.35 -10.35 -27.23
CA VAL A 143 -15.09 -10.04 -26.56
C VAL A 143 -14.86 -8.52 -26.41
N ASP A 144 -15.08 -7.75 -27.48
CA ASP A 144 -14.87 -6.29 -27.46
C ASP A 144 -15.84 -5.57 -26.54
N SER A 145 -17.09 -6.05 -26.46
CA SER A 145 -18.11 -5.49 -25.59
C SER A 145 -17.79 -5.75 -24.11
N ILE A 146 -17.30 -6.97 -23.80
CA ILE A 146 -16.86 -7.36 -22.48
C ILE A 146 -15.62 -6.54 -22.06
N LEU A 147 -14.61 -6.46 -22.90
CA LEU A 147 -13.38 -5.70 -22.61
C LEU A 147 -13.67 -4.22 -22.35
N ARG A 148 -14.56 -3.59 -23.14
CA ARG A 148 -15.00 -2.21 -22.91
C ARG A 148 -15.78 -2.06 -21.61
N LYS A 149 -16.67 -3.00 -21.29
CA LYS A 149 -17.45 -2.96 -20.03
C LYS A 149 -16.55 -3.11 -18.81
N LEU A 150 -15.49 -3.91 -18.92
CA LEU A 150 -14.56 -4.24 -17.84
C LEU A 150 -13.25 -3.45 -17.88
N ASP A 151 -13.17 -2.34 -18.62
CA ASP A 151 -11.95 -1.53 -18.77
C ASP A 151 -11.38 -1.01 -17.44
N ASN A 152 -12.25 -0.76 -16.46
CA ASN A 152 -11.86 -0.30 -15.12
C ASN A 152 -11.49 -1.42 -14.14
N TYR A 153 -11.57 -2.68 -14.57
CA TYR A 153 -11.29 -3.84 -13.72
C TYR A 153 -9.96 -4.49 -14.08
N ASN A 154 -9.38 -5.24 -13.15
CA ASN A 154 -8.07 -5.87 -13.34
C ASN A 154 -8.18 -7.13 -14.22
N LEU A 155 -7.90 -6.99 -15.52
CA LEU A 155 -7.68 -8.11 -16.43
C LEU A 155 -6.24 -8.62 -16.22
N TYR A 156 -6.06 -9.82 -15.66
CA TYR A 156 -4.73 -10.32 -15.35
C TYR A 156 -4.22 -11.41 -16.31
N ASP A 157 -5.14 -12.04 -17.10
CA ASP A 157 -4.76 -12.98 -18.18
C ASP A 157 -5.87 -13.03 -19.24
N LYS A 158 -5.50 -13.39 -20.47
CA LYS A 158 -6.43 -13.63 -21.58
C LYS A 158 -5.88 -14.70 -22.51
N ARG A 159 -6.74 -15.60 -22.98
CA ARG A 159 -6.38 -16.69 -23.88
C ARG A 159 -7.35 -16.72 -25.06
N PHE A 160 -6.78 -16.72 -26.26
CA PHE A 160 -7.50 -16.77 -27.52
C PHE A 160 -7.23 -18.13 -28.18
N LEU A 161 -8.21 -19.01 -28.10
CA LEU A 161 -8.22 -20.35 -28.69
C LEU A 161 -9.46 -20.48 -29.58
N ASP A 162 -10.02 -21.68 -29.72
CA ASP A 162 -11.33 -21.88 -30.37
C ASP A 162 -12.43 -21.11 -29.62
N GLU A 163 -12.25 -20.95 -28.33
CA GLU A 163 -13.02 -20.10 -27.43
C GLU A 163 -12.10 -19.09 -26.75
N ILE A 164 -12.65 -17.95 -26.31
CA ILE A 164 -11.91 -16.91 -25.64
C ILE A 164 -12.11 -17.01 -24.15
N TYR A 165 -11.03 -16.99 -23.41
CA TYR A 165 -11.02 -16.94 -21.95
C TYR A 165 -10.42 -15.63 -21.47
N LEU A 166 -11.19 -14.87 -20.68
CA LEU A 166 -10.76 -13.64 -20.06
C LEU A 166 -10.74 -13.83 -18.55
N PHE A 167 -9.65 -13.46 -17.91
CA PHE A 167 -9.43 -13.69 -16.48
C PHE A 167 -9.38 -12.36 -15.75
N TYR A 168 -10.33 -12.15 -14.85
CA TYR A 168 -10.49 -10.89 -14.11
C TYR A 168 -10.40 -11.10 -12.61
N GLU A 169 -9.99 -10.03 -11.93
CA GLU A 169 -10.06 -9.91 -10.48
C GLU A 169 -10.87 -8.67 -10.12
N VAL A 170 -11.88 -8.83 -9.28
CA VAL A 170 -12.78 -7.76 -8.81
C VAL A 170 -12.97 -7.85 -7.31
N LYS A 171 -13.50 -6.79 -6.69
CA LYS A 171 -13.98 -6.86 -5.32
C LYS A 171 -15.16 -7.82 -5.23
N GLU A 172 -15.26 -8.55 -4.10
CA GLU A 172 -16.35 -9.48 -3.87
C GLU A 172 -17.71 -8.78 -3.94
N ASP A 173 -17.82 -7.55 -3.39
CA ASP A 173 -19.05 -6.76 -3.38
C ASP A 173 -19.54 -6.38 -4.80
N ASP A 174 -18.61 -6.21 -5.75
CA ASP A 174 -18.93 -5.80 -7.12
C ASP A 174 -19.29 -7.00 -8.01
N PHE A 175 -18.87 -8.23 -7.64
CA PHE A 175 -18.94 -9.41 -8.50
C PHE A 175 -20.35 -9.80 -8.92
N GLU A 176 -21.33 -9.82 -7.99
CA GLU A 176 -22.71 -10.24 -8.32
C GLU A 176 -23.38 -9.28 -9.30
N THR A 177 -23.23 -7.97 -9.08
CA THR A 177 -23.77 -6.94 -9.97
C THR A 177 -23.13 -7.05 -11.35
N LEU A 178 -21.80 -7.15 -11.39
CA LEU A 178 -21.04 -7.28 -12.61
C LEU A 178 -21.39 -8.54 -13.40
N SER A 179 -21.54 -9.68 -12.72
CA SER A 179 -21.93 -10.94 -13.34
C SER A 179 -23.31 -10.87 -14.01
N LYS A 180 -24.29 -10.19 -13.38
CA LYS A 180 -25.62 -9.96 -13.98
C LYS A 180 -25.52 -9.08 -15.21
N GLU A 181 -24.82 -7.95 -15.12
CA GLU A 181 -24.66 -7.01 -16.24
C GLU A 181 -23.95 -7.67 -17.45
N LEU A 182 -22.95 -8.52 -17.21
CA LEU A 182 -22.27 -9.26 -18.26
C LEU A 182 -23.18 -10.28 -18.95
N LYS A 183 -23.98 -11.01 -18.19
CA LYS A 183 -24.98 -11.95 -18.73
C LYS A 183 -26.03 -11.26 -19.58
N GLU A 184 -26.54 -10.10 -19.13
CA GLU A 184 -27.46 -9.27 -19.88
C GLU A 184 -26.84 -8.74 -21.18
N LEU A 185 -25.63 -8.21 -21.12
CA LEU A 185 -24.89 -7.70 -22.28
C LEU A 185 -24.69 -8.77 -23.37
N THR A 186 -24.52 -10.02 -22.97
CA THR A 186 -24.21 -11.15 -23.85
C THR A 186 -25.38 -12.08 -24.07
N LYS A 187 -26.60 -11.69 -23.70
CA LYS A 187 -27.81 -12.51 -23.84
C LYS A 187 -27.69 -13.90 -23.20
N ASN A 188 -26.94 -13.99 -22.11
CA ASN A 188 -26.59 -15.24 -21.41
C ASN A 188 -25.74 -16.22 -22.24
N GLU A 189 -25.04 -15.76 -23.29
CA GLU A 189 -24.18 -16.61 -24.13
C GLU A 189 -22.73 -16.71 -23.61
N ILE A 190 -22.48 -16.35 -22.34
CA ILE A 190 -21.17 -16.50 -21.68
C ILE A 190 -21.28 -17.43 -20.50
N GLN A 191 -20.15 -18.06 -20.16
CA GLN A 191 -19.96 -18.78 -18.93
C GLN A 191 -19.02 -17.99 -18.02
N ILE A 192 -19.38 -17.86 -16.74
CA ILE A 192 -18.56 -17.18 -15.72
C ILE A 192 -18.29 -18.19 -14.61
N ASP A 193 -17.01 -18.49 -14.38
CA ASP A 193 -16.57 -19.44 -13.37
C ASP A 193 -15.66 -18.73 -12.36
N ILE A 194 -16.00 -18.84 -11.06
CA ILE A 194 -15.17 -18.36 -9.98
C ILE A 194 -13.98 -19.31 -9.82
N LEU A 195 -12.76 -18.78 -9.90
CA LEU A 195 -11.53 -19.54 -9.77
C LEU A 195 -11.01 -19.53 -8.33
N GLU A 196 -11.05 -18.36 -7.69
CA GLU A 196 -10.47 -18.16 -6.36
C GLU A 196 -11.15 -17.00 -5.64
N LYS A 197 -11.36 -17.13 -4.32
CA LYS A 197 -11.68 -16.03 -3.42
C LYS A 197 -10.44 -15.71 -2.60
N CYS A 198 -9.98 -14.47 -2.67
CA CYS A 198 -8.78 -14.01 -2.01
C CYS A 198 -9.08 -12.83 -1.10
N VAL A 199 -8.21 -12.61 -0.13
CA VAL A 199 -8.18 -11.38 0.67
C VAL A 199 -6.90 -10.65 0.33
N LYS A 200 -7.00 -9.42 -0.14
CA LYS A 200 -5.85 -8.60 -0.55
C LYS A 200 -5.90 -7.20 0.01
N TYR A 201 -4.72 -6.62 0.20
CA TYR A 201 -4.60 -5.21 0.47
C TYR A 201 -4.64 -4.43 -0.84
N LEU A 202 -5.68 -3.62 -1.03
CA LEU A 202 -5.82 -2.75 -2.19
C LEU A 202 -5.59 -1.29 -1.79
N TRP A 203 -4.85 -0.59 -2.62
CA TRP A 203 -4.72 0.86 -2.52
C TRP A 203 -5.91 1.51 -3.23
N PHE A 204 -6.75 2.19 -2.47
CA PHE A 204 -7.74 3.08 -3.05
C PHE A 204 -7.12 4.48 -3.13
N SER A 205 -6.63 4.86 -4.30
CA SER A 205 -6.47 6.27 -4.57
C SER A 205 -7.87 6.89 -4.52
N LYS A 206 -8.13 7.78 -3.57
CA LYS A 206 -9.31 8.67 -3.58
C LYS A 206 -9.29 9.65 -4.77
N ILE A 207 -8.37 9.49 -5.65
CA ILE A 207 -8.25 10.25 -6.87
C ILE A 207 -9.00 9.45 -7.93
N SER A 208 -10.31 9.72 -8.04
CA SER A 208 -10.98 9.70 -9.33
C SER A 208 -10.29 10.78 -10.18
N LEU A 209 -9.04 10.55 -10.50
CA LEU A 209 -8.37 11.28 -11.55
C LEU A 209 -8.91 10.73 -12.86
N LYS A 210 -9.94 11.40 -13.37
CA LYS A 210 -10.05 11.64 -14.79
C LYS A 210 -8.75 12.35 -15.21
N GLU A 211 -7.66 11.62 -15.24
CA GLU A 211 -6.41 12.13 -15.78
C GLU A 211 -6.06 11.38 -17.07
N PRO A 212 -6.37 12.01 -18.22
CA PRO A 212 -5.84 11.54 -19.50
C PRO A 212 -4.30 11.61 -19.53
N ILE A 213 -3.65 12.28 -18.58
CA ILE A 213 -2.21 12.56 -18.57
C ILE A 213 -1.38 11.33 -18.17
N ILE A 214 -1.80 10.55 -17.18
CA ILE A 214 -1.05 9.34 -16.76
C ILE A 214 -1.20 8.22 -17.79
N TRP A 215 -2.37 8.11 -18.42
CA TRP A 215 -2.59 7.18 -19.53
C TRP A 215 -1.74 7.57 -20.76
N LEU A 216 -1.64 8.87 -21.07
CA LEU A 216 -0.76 9.40 -22.12
C LEU A 216 0.72 9.19 -21.81
N LEU A 217 1.17 9.37 -20.57
CA LEU A 217 2.55 9.11 -20.14
C LEU A 217 2.91 7.61 -20.20
N ASN A 218 2.01 6.73 -19.78
CA ASN A 218 2.22 5.27 -19.92
C ASN A 218 2.19 4.81 -21.38
N GLN A 219 1.33 5.37 -22.23
CA GLN A 219 1.34 5.12 -23.68
C GLN A 219 2.63 5.66 -24.36
N PHE A 220 3.13 6.81 -23.88
CA PHE A 220 4.39 7.38 -24.40
C PHE A 220 5.60 6.58 -23.96
N LEU A 221 5.66 6.14 -22.69
CA LEU A 221 6.71 5.27 -22.18
C LEU A 221 6.69 3.88 -22.82
N TYR A 222 5.50 3.32 -23.04
CA TYR A 222 5.37 2.01 -23.72
C TYR A 222 5.79 2.10 -25.19
N LYS A 223 5.40 3.15 -25.91
CA LYS A 223 5.84 3.37 -27.30
C LYS A 223 7.33 3.63 -27.42
N THR A 224 7.94 4.37 -26.49
CA THR A 224 9.39 4.59 -26.47
C THR A 224 10.17 3.33 -26.12
N LEU A 225 9.66 2.49 -25.21
CA LEU A 225 10.29 1.20 -24.88
C LEU A 225 10.18 0.18 -26.02
N VAL A 226 9.04 0.13 -26.71
CA VAL A 226 8.84 -0.74 -27.89
C VAL A 226 9.69 -0.26 -29.06
N PHE A 227 9.81 1.06 -29.28
CA PHE A 227 10.67 1.62 -30.32
C PHE A 227 12.16 1.40 -30.02
N TYR A 228 12.58 1.47 -28.75
CA TYR A 228 13.94 1.19 -28.32
C TYR A 228 14.29 -0.30 -28.51
N ASN A 229 13.39 -1.22 -28.17
CA ASN A 229 13.61 -2.66 -28.37
C ASN A 229 13.56 -3.10 -29.85
N MET A 230 12.84 -2.40 -30.72
CA MET A 230 12.85 -2.68 -32.16
C MET A 230 14.11 -2.13 -32.85
N HIS A 231 14.72 -1.06 -32.33
CA HIS A 231 15.95 -0.51 -32.91
C HIS A 231 17.25 -1.16 -32.42
N THR A 232 17.22 -1.83 -31.27
CA THR A 232 18.39 -2.56 -30.75
C THR A 232 18.58 -3.95 -31.40
N GLN A 233 17.59 -4.45 -32.14
CA GLN A 233 17.74 -5.70 -32.93
C GLN A 233 18.25 -5.48 -34.35
N THR A 234 18.42 -4.27 -34.83
CA THR A 234 18.82 -4.00 -36.23
C THR A 234 20.06 -3.17 -36.44
N ASN A 235 20.94 -2.96 -35.44
CA ASN A 235 22.25 -2.40 -35.81
C ASN A 235 23.35 -2.67 -34.78
N GLN A 236 24.18 -3.63 -35.06
CA GLN A 236 25.61 -3.57 -34.72
C GLN A 236 26.26 -2.52 -35.65
N ARG A 237 26.62 -1.39 -35.14
CA ARG A 237 27.63 -0.35 -35.47
C ARG A 237 27.09 1.06 -35.37
N GLY A 238 27.69 1.85 -34.48
CA GLY A 238 27.59 3.30 -34.49
C GLY A 238 27.35 3.95 -33.15
N PHE A 239 28.39 4.49 -32.59
CA PHE A 239 28.37 5.41 -31.45
C PHE A 239 27.41 6.58 -31.68
N PHE A 240 26.47 6.81 -30.79
CA PHE A 240 25.90 8.16 -30.58
C PHE A 240 25.74 8.44 -29.10
N ASN A 241 26.56 9.40 -28.65
CA ASN A 241 26.46 10.08 -27.39
C ASN A 241 25.14 10.91 -27.33
N PHE A 242 24.28 10.67 -26.39
CA PHE A 242 23.25 11.61 -25.98
C PHE A 242 23.41 11.97 -24.50
N PRO A 243 23.94 13.16 -24.18
CA PRO A 243 23.74 13.79 -22.88
C PRO A 243 22.50 14.69 -23.02
N LEU A 244 21.53 14.57 -22.14
CA LEU A 244 20.39 15.48 -21.90
C LEU A 244 19.03 14.73 -21.87
N ILE A 245 18.73 14.09 -20.77
CA ILE A 245 17.39 14.00 -20.14
C ILE A 245 17.59 13.48 -18.69
N PHE A 246 18.33 14.21 -17.87
CA PHE A 246 18.44 13.91 -16.42
C PHE A 246 18.15 15.13 -15.52
N ASN A 247 17.40 16.12 -16.05
CA ASN A 247 17.11 17.34 -15.29
C ASN A 247 15.62 17.75 -15.38
N LEU A 248 14.71 16.85 -15.01
CA LEU A 248 13.27 17.22 -14.88
C LEU A 248 12.61 16.68 -13.60
N PHE A 249 13.39 16.26 -12.60
CA PHE A 249 12.85 15.80 -11.30
C PHE A 249 13.32 16.60 -10.08
N THR A 250 13.81 17.83 -10.29
CA THR A 250 14.12 18.71 -9.16
C THR A 250 13.51 20.10 -9.37
N LEU A 251 12.19 20.20 -9.32
CA LEU A 251 11.48 21.48 -9.09
C LEU A 251 10.01 21.18 -8.83
N SER A 252 9.66 20.84 -7.60
CA SER A 252 8.43 21.26 -6.95
C SER A 252 8.63 21.16 -5.44
N LYS A 253 8.85 22.34 -4.86
CA LYS A 253 8.74 22.57 -3.42
C LYS A 253 7.28 22.44 -2.99
#